data_4c443c4ec0649050e642e0de4bda315d
#
_entry.id   4c443c4ec0649050e642e0de4bda315d
#
_cell.length_a   1.000
_cell.length_b   1.000
_cell.length_c   1.000
_cell.angle_alpha   90.00
_cell.angle_beta   90.00
_cell.angle_gamma   90.00
#
_symmetry.space_group_name_H-M   'P 1'
#
loop_
_entity.id
_entity.type
_entity.pdbx_description
1 polymer ?
#
loop_
_entity_poly.entity_id
_entity_poly.type
_entity_poly.pdbx_seq_one_letter_code
_entity_poly.pdbx_strand_id
1 'polypeptide(L)'
;VTAIKLIVDEGLTIALSAVRMAVKNDIIVGALGEHSDYDPEHYAAMARHELHLLTRQNEEYALRVKQMRRALIKSRWTADLSEDQIHDISQLKLRRRVHEKLAVALEEVAADDDRVARLVRRAQRAASDEVSDAVSSRLIKLNIDWRDPDYEERRAARTEVFLHIDLALLKLKHDAAIGADASDY
;
A
#
# COMPACT_ATOMS: atom_id res chain seq x y z
N VAL A 1 -8.75 8.16 26.03
CA VAL A 1 -7.36 8.32 25.52
C VAL A 1 -6.87 6.99 24.92
N THR A 2 -7.13 5.86 25.56
CA THR A 2 -6.67 4.53 25.14
C THR A 2 -7.28 4.08 23.81
N ALA A 3 -8.58 4.33 23.59
CA ALA A 3 -9.27 3.92 22.37
C ALA A 3 -8.75 4.62 21.10
N ILE A 4 -8.51 5.94 21.15
CA ILE A 4 -7.96 6.68 19.99
C ILE A 4 -6.56 6.17 19.65
N LYS A 5 -5.71 5.91 20.66
CA LYS A 5 -4.37 5.41 20.43
C LYS A 5 -4.42 4.05 19.71
N LEU A 6 -5.26 3.14 20.16
CA LEU A 6 -5.43 1.82 19.54
C LEU A 6 -5.83 1.93 18.06
N ILE A 7 -6.81 2.78 17.74
CA ILE A 7 -7.26 2.99 16.35
C ILE A 7 -6.14 3.60 15.50
N VAL A 8 -5.36 4.53 16.04
CA VAL A 8 -4.22 5.14 15.31
C VAL A 8 -3.11 4.12 15.09
N ASP A 9 -2.78 3.30 16.09
CA ASP A 9 -1.75 2.27 15.97
C ASP A 9 -2.15 1.19 14.94
N GLU A 10 -3.44 0.80 14.92
CA GLU A 10 -3.98 -0.11 13.92
C GLU A 10 -3.97 0.52 12.52
N GLY A 11 -4.43 1.75 12.37
CA GLY A 11 -4.37 2.50 11.12
C GLY A 11 -2.95 2.67 10.59
N LEU A 12 -1.98 2.96 11.45
CA LEU A 12 -0.58 3.03 11.09
C LEU A 12 -0.05 1.67 10.60
N THR A 13 -0.42 0.59 11.26
CA THR A 13 -0.03 -0.77 10.85
C THR A 13 -0.55 -1.11 9.46
N ILE A 14 -1.80 -0.76 9.16
CA ILE A 14 -2.42 -0.96 7.83
C ILE A 14 -1.69 -0.12 6.79
N ALA A 15 -1.46 1.17 7.06
CA ALA A 15 -0.77 2.08 6.15
C ALA A 15 0.67 1.60 5.84
N LEU A 16 1.43 1.21 6.85
CA LEU A 16 2.79 0.67 6.66
C LEU A 16 2.79 -0.64 5.87
N SER A 17 1.74 -1.46 6.02
CA SER A 17 1.58 -2.67 5.22
C SER A 17 1.30 -2.35 3.75
N ALA A 18 0.48 -1.33 3.47
CA ALA A 18 0.22 -0.87 2.10
C ALA A 18 1.49 -0.32 1.44
N VAL A 19 2.24 0.55 2.11
CA VAL A 19 3.52 1.07 1.60
C VAL A 19 4.52 -0.07 1.35
N ARG A 20 4.62 -1.03 2.28
CA ARG A 20 5.48 -2.20 2.08
C ARG A 20 5.09 -3.01 0.86
N MET A 21 3.79 -3.19 0.60
CA MET A 21 3.30 -3.89 -0.57
C MET A 21 3.61 -3.15 -1.87
N ALA A 22 3.45 -1.82 -1.90
CA ALA A 22 3.80 -0.99 -3.04
C ALA A 22 5.29 -1.13 -3.37
N VAL A 23 6.17 -0.93 -2.39
CA VAL A 23 7.63 -1.09 -2.56
C VAL A 23 7.99 -2.52 -2.97
N LYS A 24 7.38 -3.55 -2.38
CA LYS A 24 7.60 -4.95 -2.76
C LYS A 24 7.28 -5.19 -4.24
N ASN A 25 6.13 -4.73 -4.69
CA ASN A 25 5.69 -4.92 -6.07
C ASN A 25 6.62 -4.21 -7.06
N ASP A 26 7.09 -3.00 -6.71
CA ASP A 26 8.03 -2.26 -7.53
C ASP A 26 9.39 -2.97 -7.63
N ILE A 27 9.90 -3.53 -6.52
CA ILE A 27 11.11 -4.36 -6.51
C ILE A 27 10.95 -5.56 -7.46
N ILE A 28 9.80 -6.26 -7.42
CA ILE A 28 9.54 -7.41 -8.29
C ILE A 28 9.52 -6.96 -9.75
N VAL A 29 8.84 -5.87 -10.07
CA VAL A 29 8.74 -5.35 -11.44
C VAL A 29 10.10 -4.88 -11.95
N GLY A 30 10.84 -4.12 -11.15
CA GLY A 30 12.18 -3.64 -11.49
C GLY A 30 13.18 -4.78 -11.73
N ALA A 31 13.24 -5.75 -10.80
CA ALA A 31 14.18 -6.86 -10.90
C ALA A 31 13.87 -7.82 -12.07
N LEU A 32 12.58 -8.12 -12.31
CA LEU A 32 12.19 -9.12 -13.30
C LEU A 32 11.85 -8.51 -14.66
N GLY A 33 11.30 -7.27 -14.69
CA GLY A 33 10.85 -6.61 -15.92
C GLY A 33 11.91 -5.74 -16.57
N GLU A 34 12.68 -5.02 -15.80
CA GLU A 34 13.63 -4.03 -16.28
C GLU A 34 15.09 -4.46 -16.16
N HIS A 35 15.37 -5.59 -15.51
CA HIS A 35 16.71 -6.09 -15.21
C HIS A 35 17.57 -5.03 -14.51
N SER A 36 16.93 -4.14 -13.73
CA SER A 36 17.61 -3.09 -13.00
C SER A 36 18.24 -3.64 -11.72
N ASP A 37 19.42 -3.15 -11.39
CA ASP A 37 20.05 -3.47 -10.11
C ASP A 37 19.22 -2.92 -8.95
N TYR A 38 19.21 -3.65 -7.84
CA TYR A 38 18.53 -3.21 -6.63
C TYR A 38 19.19 -1.96 -6.05
N ASP A 39 18.48 -0.85 -6.05
CA ASP A 39 18.90 0.42 -5.44
C ASP A 39 18.11 0.72 -4.14
N PRO A 40 18.70 0.54 -2.97
CA PRO A 40 18.02 0.77 -1.69
C PRO A 40 17.65 2.24 -1.47
N GLU A 41 18.36 3.20 -2.07
CA GLU A 41 18.07 4.64 -1.94
C GLU A 41 16.83 5.00 -2.76
N HIS A 42 16.71 4.46 -3.96
CA HIS A 42 15.51 4.59 -4.79
C HIS A 42 14.26 4.10 -4.05
N TYR A 43 14.31 2.88 -3.51
CA TYR A 43 13.17 2.30 -2.77
C TYR A 43 12.87 3.01 -1.44
N ALA A 44 13.89 3.59 -0.80
CA ALA A 44 13.67 4.43 0.37
C ALA A 44 12.98 5.76 0.01
N ALA A 45 13.36 6.36 -1.11
CA ALA A 45 12.69 7.57 -1.63
C ALA A 45 11.23 7.29 -2.00
N MET A 46 10.97 6.17 -2.68
CA MET A 46 9.62 5.70 -2.99
C MET A 46 8.79 5.48 -1.73
N ALA A 47 9.32 4.76 -0.74
CA ALA A 47 8.61 4.53 0.52
C ALA A 47 8.25 5.84 1.24
N ARG A 48 9.15 6.84 1.25
CA ARG A 48 8.87 8.16 1.81
C ARG A 48 7.78 8.88 1.01
N HIS A 49 7.83 8.80 -0.30
CA HIS A 49 6.80 9.40 -1.16
C HIS A 49 5.41 8.86 -0.82
N GLU A 50 5.26 7.54 -0.74
CA GLU A 50 4.00 6.89 -0.37
C GLU A 50 3.52 7.29 1.04
N LEU A 51 4.43 7.35 2.02
CA LEU A 51 4.11 7.82 3.36
C LEU A 51 3.61 9.26 3.36
N HIS A 52 4.23 10.17 2.58
CA HIS A 52 3.78 11.56 2.46
C HIS A 52 2.44 11.68 1.73
N LEU A 53 2.14 10.82 0.75
CA LEU A 53 0.82 10.76 0.12
C LEU A 53 -0.25 10.39 1.15
N LEU A 54 -0.02 9.33 1.93
CA LEU A 54 -0.94 8.91 2.99
C LEU A 54 -1.09 9.98 4.09
N THR A 55 -0.02 10.69 4.42
CA THR A 55 -0.07 11.83 5.36
C THR A 55 -1.02 12.89 4.84
N ARG A 56 -0.84 13.35 3.60
CA ARG A 56 -1.71 14.36 2.97
C ARG A 56 -3.17 13.92 2.88
N GLN A 57 -3.43 12.68 2.49
CA GLN A 57 -4.78 12.13 2.45
C GLN A 57 -5.45 12.19 3.83
N ASN A 58 -4.75 11.83 4.90
CA ASN A 58 -5.29 11.90 6.25
C ASN A 58 -5.53 13.35 6.72
N GLU A 59 -4.68 14.29 6.37
CA GLU A 59 -4.88 15.71 6.64
C GLU A 59 -6.14 16.26 5.93
N GLU A 60 -6.32 15.89 4.67
CA GLU A 60 -7.50 16.27 3.88
C GLU A 60 -8.78 15.66 4.47
N TYR A 61 -8.76 14.38 4.86
CA TYR A 61 -9.89 13.76 5.55
C TYR A 61 -10.22 14.48 6.87
N ALA A 62 -9.22 14.81 7.66
CA ALA A 62 -9.40 15.57 8.89
C ALA A 62 -10.05 16.95 8.62
N LEU A 63 -9.64 17.62 7.55
CA LEU A 63 -10.20 18.90 7.11
C LEU A 63 -11.66 18.76 6.66
N ARG A 64 -11.96 17.77 5.80
CA ARG A 64 -13.34 17.46 5.36
C ARG A 64 -14.25 17.18 6.55
N VAL A 65 -13.83 16.32 7.47
CA VAL A 65 -14.61 16.00 8.70
C VAL A 65 -14.84 17.27 9.56
N LYS A 66 -13.85 18.16 9.65
CA LYS A 66 -13.97 19.44 10.34
C LYS A 66 -15.03 20.34 9.67
N GLN A 67 -15.06 20.38 8.33
CA GLN A 67 -16.04 21.14 7.56
C GLN A 67 -17.45 20.56 7.74
N MET A 68 -17.61 19.23 7.62
CA MET A 68 -18.88 18.53 7.86
C MET A 68 -19.44 18.83 9.26
N ARG A 69 -18.58 18.73 10.28
CA ARG A 69 -18.98 19.05 11.65
C ARG A 69 -19.44 20.52 11.79
N ARG A 70 -18.72 21.46 11.17
CA ARG A 70 -19.09 22.90 11.20
C ARG A 70 -20.41 23.14 10.50
N ALA A 71 -20.64 22.53 9.32
CA ALA A 71 -21.90 22.61 8.60
C ALA A 71 -23.06 22.07 9.42
N LEU A 72 -22.87 20.91 10.08
CA LEU A 72 -23.88 20.31 10.94
C LEU A 72 -24.24 21.20 12.13
N ILE A 73 -23.27 21.82 12.76
CA ILE A 73 -23.49 22.75 13.86
C ILE A 73 -24.21 24.02 13.36
N LYS A 74 -23.79 24.58 12.21
CA LYS A 74 -24.37 25.82 11.64
C LYS A 74 -25.80 25.62 11.19
N SER A 75 -26.16 24.52 10.56
CA SER A 75 -27.51 24.24 10.07
C SER A 75 -28.55 24.12 11.19
N ARG A 76 -28.13 24.02 12.43
CA ARG A 76 -28.96 23.71 13.61
C ARG A 76 -28.84 24.71 14.74
N TRP A 77 -28.30 25.91 14.46
CA TRP A 77 -28.13 26.96 15.45
C TRP A 77 -29.46 27.45 16.11
N THR A 78 -30.60 27.09 15.54
CA THR A 78 -31.94 27.55 15.98
C THR A 78 -32.79 26.45 16.64
N ALA A 79 -32.30 25.25 16.82
CA ALA A 79 -33.06 24.13 17.41
C ALA A 79 -32.25 23.40 18.49
N ASP A 80 -32.93 22.91 19.51
CA ASP A 80 -32.30 22.00 20.48
C ASP A 80 -31.79 20.72 19.80
N LEU A 81 -30.55 20.37 20.07
CA LEU A 81 -29.89 19.18 19.51
C LEU A 81 -30.51 17.92 20.10
N SER A 82 -30.95 17.00 19.26
CA SER A 82 -31.33 15.63 19.72
C SER A 82 -30.09 14.84 20.16
N GLU A 83 -30.30 13.80 20.96
CA GLU A 83 -29.22 12.92 21.45
C GLU A 83 -28.44 12.29 20.27
N ASP A 84 -29.12 11.86 19.20
CA ASP A 84 -28.48 11.32 17.98
C ASP A 84 -27.55 12.34 17.32
N GLN A 85 -27.93 13.60 17.32
CA GLN A 85 -27.14 14.67 16.72
C GLN A 85 -25.91 15.03 17.54
N ILE A 86 -26.02 14.98 18.85
CA ILE A 86 -24.88 15.13 19.76
C ILE A 86 -23.91 13.95 19.57
N HIS A 87 -24.44 12.75 19.39
CA HIS A 87 -23.65 11.57 19.08
C HIS A 87 -22.90 11.73 17.77
N ASP A 88 -23.54 12.12 16.66
CA ASP A 88 -22.93 12.36 15.35
C ASP A 88 -21.80 13.41 15.42
N ILE A 89 -22.04 14.53 16.10
CA ILE A 89 -21.02 15.57 16.29
C ILE A 89 -19.81 15.04 17.05
N SER A 90 -20.03 14.20 18.04
CA SER A 90 -18.95 13.58 18.83
C SER A 90 -18.16 12.53 18.02
N GLN A 91 -18.84 11.74 17.18
CA GLN A 91 -18.21 10.80 16.24
C GLN A 91 -17.35 11.55 15.20
N LEU A 92 -17.84 12.62 14.61
CA LEU A 92 -17.06 13.46 13.69
C LEU A 92 -15.82 14.05 14.38
N LYS A 93 -15.94 14.48 15.64
CA LYS A 93 -14.80 14.97 16.42
C LYS A 93 -13.74 13.86 16.65
N LEU A 94 -14.20 12.65 16.93
CA LEU A 94 -13.33 11.48 17.12
C LEU A 94 -12.61 11.15 15.81
N ARG A 95 -13.33 11.00 14.69
CA ARG A 95 -12.75 10.71 13.37
C ARG A 95 -11.71 11.74 12.97
N ARG A 96 -11.99 13.03 13.12
CA ARG A 96 -11.01 14.08 12.86
C ARG A 96 -9.72 13.87 13.66
N ARG A 97 -9.82 13.62 14.96
CA ARG A 97 -8.66 13.41 15.83
C ARG A 97 -7.85 12.18 15.46
N VAL A 98 -8.53 11.11 15.00
CA VAL A 98 -7.83 9.90 14.53
C VAL A 98 -7.01 10.23 13.29
N HIS A 99 -7.59 10.88 12.27
CA HIS A 99 -6.86 11.24 11.05
C HIS A 99 -5.72 12.24 11.31
N GLU A 100 -5.95 13.27 12.15
CA GLU A 100 -4.88 14.21 12.54
C GLU A 100 -3.69 13.48 13.20
N LYS A 101 -3.96 12.53 14.09
CA LYS A 101 -2.90 11.76 14.76
C LYS A 101 -2.24 10.72 13.85
N LEU A 102 -2.99 10.12 12.95
CA LEU A 102 -2.45 9.19 11.97
C LEU A 102 -1.52 9.91 10.99
N ALA A 103 -1.89 11.11 10.52
CA ALA A 103 -1.04 11.94 9.68
C ALA A 103 0.30 12.25 10.37
N VAL A 104 0.25 12.67 11.64
CA VAL A 104 1.49 12.91 12.42
C VAL A 104 2.34 11.65 12.56
N ALA A 105 1.72 10.50 12.87
CA ALA A 105 2.45 9.24 13.02
C ALA A 105 3.10 8.76 11.71
N LEU A 106 2.43 8.97 10.56
CA LEU A 106 2.97 8.67 9.24
C LEU A 106 4.17 9.57 8.90
N GLU A 107 4.07 10.86 9.20
CA GLU A 107 5.17 11.82 8.99
C GLU A 107 6.38 11.49 9.88
N GLU A 108 6.16 11.11 11.13
CA GLU A 108 7.23 10.64 12.03
C GLU A 108 7.95 9.40 11.48
N VAL A 109 7.21 8.49 10.81
CA VAL A 109 7.83 7.33 10.14
C VAL A 109 8.61 7.75 8.91
N ALA A 110 8.08 8.67 8.10
CA ALA A 110 8.74 9.14 6.88
C ALA A 110 10.05 9.89 7.19
N ALA A 111 10.10 10.61 8.32
CA ALA A 111 11.28 11.34 8.79
C ALA A 111 12.34 10.45 9.48
N ASP A 112 12.00 9.21 9.84
CA ASP A 112 12.91 8.27 10.52
C ASP A 112 13.56 7.34 9.48
N ASP A 113 14.82 7.64 9.11
CA ASP A 113 15.59 6.88 8.12
C ASP A 113 15.71 5.39 8.48
N ASP A 114 15.86 5.07 9.77
CA ASP A 114 15.95 3.68 10.21
C ASP A 114 14.63 2.92 10.04
N ARG A 115 13.50 3.58 10.29
CA ARG A 115 12.17 2.99 10.06
C ARG A 115 11.91 2.75 8.59
N VAL A 116 12.21 3.72 7.74
CA VAL A 116 12.11 3.60 6.28
C VAL A 116 13.01 2.49 5.78
N ALA A 117 14.28 2.45 6.18
CA ALA A 117 15.20 1.38 5.80
C ALA A 117 14.73 -0.01 6.24
N ARG A 118 14.13 -0.14 7.45
CA ARG A 118 13.53 -1.41 7.90
C ARG A 118 12.33 -1.81 7.06
N LEU A 119 11.49 -0.86 6.66
CA LEU A 119 10.33 -1.10 5.80
C LEU A 119 10.77 -1.63 4.43
N VAL A 120 11.75 -0.97 3.80
CA VAL A 120 12.31 -1.38 2.51
C VAL A 120 12.96 -2.77 2.58
N ARG A 121 13.77 -3.04 3.62
CA ARG A 121 14.35 -4.38 3.81
C ARG A 121 13.28 -5.48 3.98
N ARG A 122 12.17 -5.20 4.64
CA ARG A 122 11.06 -6.14 4.76
C ARG A 122 10.35 -6.34 3.43
N ALA A 123 10.19 -5.28 2.64
CA ALA A 123 9.63 -5.36 1.29
C ALA A 123 10.53 -6.20 0.37
N GLN A 124 11.84 -5.98 0.40
CA GLN A 124 12.83 -6.74 -0.37
C GLN A 124 12.80 -8.23 -0.04
N ARG A 125 12.78 -8.59 1.25
CA ARG A 125 12.66 -10.00 1.65
C ARG A 125 11.38 -10.63 1.14
N ALA A 126 10.24 -9.95 1.31
CA ALA A 126 8.97 -10.45 0.82
C ALA A 126 8.92 -10.57 -0.71
N ALA A 127 9.59 -9.69 -1.44
CA ALA A 127 9.75 -9.78 -2.90
C ALA A 127 10.58 -11.02 -3.28
N SER A 128 11.73 -11.23 -2.62
CA SER A 128 12.60 -12.37 -2.84
C SER A 128 11.89 -13.70 -2.55
N ASP A 129 11.15 -13.78 -1.43
CA ASP A 129 10.39 -14.98 -1.06
C ASP A 129 9.31 -15.28 -2.11
N GLU A 130 8.54 -14.28 -2.55
CA GLU A 130 7.48 -14.45 -3.54
C GLU A 130 8.01 -14.90 -4.90
N VAL A 131 9.13 -14.32 -5.36
CA VAL A 131 9.79 -14.73 -6.59
C VAL A 131 10.32 -16.16 -6.47
N SER A 132 10.96 -16.50 -5.35
CA SER A 132 11.48 -17.84 -5.09
C SER A 132 10.36 -18.89 -5.10
N ASP A 133 9.24 -18.60 -4.44
CA ASP A 133 8.06 -19.47 -4.40
C ASP A 133 7.44 -19.63 -5.80
N ALA A 134 7.34 -18.56 -6.56
CA ALA A 134 6.83 -18.59 -7.94
C ALA A 134 7.74 -19.45 -8.85
N VAL A 135 9.05 -19.25 -8.78
CA VAL A 135 10.05 -20.04 -9.53
C VAL A 135 10.00 -21.50 -9.12
N SER A 136 9.99 -21.78 -7.81
CA SER A 136 9.93 -23.15 -7.28
C SER A 136 8.65 -23.87 -7.73
N SER A 137 7.51 -23.20 -7.64
CA SER A 137 6.22 -23.74 -8.09
C SER A 137 6.21 -24.03 -9.59
N ARG A 138 6.89 -23.18 -10.38
CA ARG A 138 7.01 -23.36 -11.84
C ARG A 138 7.93 -24.53 -12.16
N LEU A 139 9.08 -24.64 -11.47
CA LEU A 139 10.02 -25.76 -11.63
C LEU A 139 9.37 -27.10 -11.26
N ILE A 140 8.59 -27.17 -10.20
CA ILE A 140 7.83 -28.37 -9.83
C ILE A 140 6.88 -28.77 -10.97
N LYS A 141 6.11 -27.81 -11.51
CA LYS A 141 5.19 -28.07 -12.63
C LYS A 141 5.93 -28.53 -13.89
N LEU A 142 7.12 -27.97 -14.14
CA LEU A 142 7.96 -28.39 -15.27
C LEU A 142 8.52 -29.80 -15.08
N ASN A 143 8.90 -30.19 -13.86
CA ASN A 143 9.45 -31.51 -13.56
C ASN A 143 8.42 -32.64 -13.62
N ILE A 144 7.13 -32.38 -13.52
CA ILE A 144 6.07 -33.39 -13.63
C ILE A 144 6.04 -34.00 -15.05
N ASP A 145 6.42 -33.22 -16.05
CA ASP A 145 6.29 -33.58 -17.48
C ASP A 145 7.64 -34.06 -18.12
N TRP A 146 8.70 -34.28 -17.35
CA TRP A 146 10.05 -34.62 -17.88
C TRP A 146 10.13 -35.92 -18.73
N ARG A 147 9.12 -36.79 -18.67
CA ARG A 147 9.01 -38.01 -19.45
C ARG A 147 8.30 -37.83 -20.80
N ASP A 148 7.78 -36.60 -21.06
CA ASP A 148 7.13 -36.28 -22.30
C ASP A 148 8.21 -36.10 -23.42
N PRO A 149 8.11 -36.75 -24.58
CA PRO A 149 9.06 -36.58 -25.67
C PRO A 149 9.16 -35.14 -26.19
N ASP A 150 8.11 -34.34 -26.04
CA ASP A 150 8.08 -32.93 -26.44
C ASP A 150 8.40 -31.97 -25.27
N TYR A 151 9.01 -32.50 -24.19
CA TYR A 151 9.28 -31.75 -22.95
C TYR A 151 10.09 -30.48 -23.17
N GLU A 152 11.16 -30.53 -23.94
CA GLU A 152 12.05 -29.39 -24.16
C GLU A 152 11.36 -28.27 -24.93
N GLU A 153 10.56 -28.59 -25.94
CA GLU A 153 9.82 -27.62 -26.73
C GLU A 153 8.72 -26.96 -25.90
N ARG A 154 7.97 -27.74 -25.15
CA ARG A 154 6.94 -27.22 -24.23
C ARG A 154 7.53 -26.44 -23.06
N ARG A 155 8.73 -26.79 -22.61
CA ARG A 155 9.46 -26.06 -21.60
C ARG A 155 9.87 -24.67 -22.11
N ALA A 156 10.43 -24.60 -23.32
CA ALA A 156 10.81 -23.32 -23.95
C ALA A 156 9.57 -22.42 -24.14
N ALA A 157 8.49 -22.94 -24.71
CA ALA A 157 7.24 -22.21 -24.87
C ALA A 157 6.64 -21.70 -23.54
N ARG A 158 6.66 -22.53 -22.48
CA ARG A 158 6.17 -22.13 -21.16
C ARG A 158 7.06 -21.06 -20.51
N THR A 159 8.37 -21.13 -20.71
CA THR A 159 9.31 -20.11 -20.22
C THR A 159 9.07 -18.78 -20.93
N GLU A 160 8.84 -18.80 -22.21
CA GLU A 160 8.50 -17.62 -23.02
C GLU A 160 7.19 -16.98 -22.56
N VAL A 161 6.13 -17.79 -22.34
CA VAL A 161 4.85 -17.32 -21.78
C VAL A 161 5.04 -16.68 -20.41
N PHE A 162 5.82 -17.31 -19.53
CA PHE A 162 6.09 -16.77 -18.20
C PHE A 162 6.80 -15.41 -18.26
N LEU A 163 7.86 -15.31 -19.08
CA LEU A 163 8.66 -14.10 -19.17
C LEU A 163 7.92 -12.95 -19.86
N HIS A 164 7.17 -13.22 -20.91
CA HIS A 164 6.58 -12.17 -21.74
C HIS A 164 5.11 -11.88 -21.44
N ILE A 165 4.36 -12.84 -20.95
CA ILE A 165 2.92 -12.68 -20.68
C ILE A 165 2.66 -12.47 -19.20
N ASP A 166 3.13 -13.35 -18.33
CA ASP A 166 2.83 -13.26 -16.89
C ASP A 166 3.47 -12.04 -16.25
N LEU A 167 4.71 -11.68 -16.66
CA LEU A 167 5.39 -10.46 -16.20
C LEU A 167 4.77 -9.18 -16.78
N ALA A 168 4.37 -9.20 -18.06
CA ALA A 168 3.67 -8.07 -18.67
C ALA A 168 2.31 -7.82 -18.00
N LEU A 169 1.58 -8.89 -17.63
CA LEU A 169 0.32 -8.79 -16.91
C LEU A 169 0.51 -8.27 -15.48
N LEU A 170 1.61 -8.66 -14.80
CA LEU A 170 1.95 -8.13 -13.49
C LEU A 170 2.25 -6.62 -13.56
N LYS A 171 2.99 -6.19 -14.60
CA LYS A 171 3.29 -4.78 -14.84
C LYS A 171 2.02 -3.99 -15.15
N LEU A 172 1.15 -4.48 -16.03
CA LEU A 172 -0.13 -3.85 -16.35
C LEU A 172 -1.05 -3.73 -15.14
N LYS A 173 -1.10 -4.74 -14.26
CA LYS A 173 -1.88 -4.69 -13.02
C LYS A 173 -1.33 -3.66 -12.03
N HIS A 174 -0.01 -3.54 -11.96
CA HIS A 174 0.66 -2.55 -11.13
C HIS A 174 0.35 -1.12 -11.63
N ASP A 175 0.52 -0.88 -12.93
CA ASP A 175 0.26 0.42 -13.56
C ASP A 175 -1.23 0.81 -13.46
N ALA A 176 -2.15 -0.16 -13.60
CA ALA A 176 -3.58 0.06 -13.42
C ALA A 176 -3.96 0.40 -11.97
N ALA A 177 -3.30 -0.20 -10.98
CA ALA A 177 -3.51 0.12 -9.58
C ALA A 177 -3.06 1.55 -9.24
N ILE A 178 -1.93 1.99 -9.79
CA ILE A 178 -1.43 3.37 -9.64
C ILE A 178 -2.34 4.36 -10.37
N GLY A 179 -2.82 4.01 -11.58
CA GLY A 179 -3.70 4.87 -12.40
C GLY A 179 -5.11 5.02 -11.82
N ALA A 180 -5.65 4.01 -11.15
CA ALA A 180 -6.96 4.05 -10.51
C ALA A 180 -6.97 5.01 -9.30
N ASP A 181 -5.88 5.05 -8.53
CA ASP A 181 -5.74 6.00 -7.41
C ASP A 181 -5.59 7.47 -7.89
N ALA A 182 -5.14 7.70 -9.12
CA ALA A 182 -4.97 9.04 -9.68
C ALA A 182 -6.25 9.63 -10.29
N SER A 183 -7.27 8.83 -10.58
CA SER A 183 -8.51 9.27 -11.25
C SER A 183 -9.69 9.58 -10.31
N ASP A 184 -9.55 9.31 -9.03
CA ASP A 184 -10.59 9.62 -8.01
C ASP A 184 -10.37 10.96 -7.28
N TYR A 185 -9.59 11.90 -7.89
CA TYR A 185 -9.35 13.24 -7.36
C TYR A 185 -9.91 14.33 -8.27
#